data_de7a22014edea092d271c924795a5e15
#
_entry.id   de7a22014edea092d271c924795a5e15
#
_cell.length_a   1.000
_cell.length_b   1.000
_cell.length_c   1.000
_cell.angle_alpha   90.00
_cell.angle_beta   90.00
_cell.angle_gamma   90.00
#
_symmetry.space_group_name_H-M   'P 1'
#
loop_
_entity.id
_entity.type
_entity.pdbx_description
1 polymer ?
#
loop_
_entity_poly.entity_id
_entity_poly.type
_entity_poly.pdbx_seq_one_letter_code
_entity_poly.pdbx_strand_id
1 'polypeptide(L)'
;ASQGVPAMMQTGACAMMWLMTGRSEYVDFMERAIFNAAWHAATDTLLSADVSDRRAAAETLLAMPATMYGVCGDSLFVNYYTNATSRIPVGEGSAFTLDLITQMPISGVVKFRFSQLPAEGRFLALHLRLPDWTGCSGANSVYHYAGNEHATLPAIFVNGHELLPKMFRVDEKGYVIIEKTWFNMDEVYFQIPLPLLQVTSFRPEETGQSFLQRGPLVYVLREEAKGFCFTSASETSIVSLDEVALPVLSVILFPGETGGGNE
;
A
#
# COMPACT_ATOMS: atom_id res chain seq x y z
N ALA A 1 -20.30 4.98 15.41
CA ALA A 1 -20.11 3.54 15.50
C ALA A 1 -18.85 3.19 14.71
N SER A 2 -17.89 2.51 15.33
CA SER A 2 -16.59 2.21 14.75
C SER A 2 -16.74 1.25 13.56
N GLN A 3 -16.69 1.78 12.37
CA GLN A 3 -16.61 0.96 11.14
C GLN A 3 -15.22 0.33 10.96
N GLY A 4 -14.23 0.72 11.75
CA GLY A 4 -12.87 0.24 11.66
C GLY A 4 -12.65 -1.16 12.23
N VAL A 5 -13.35 -1.55 13.29
CA VAL A 5 -13.19 -2.86 13.94
C VAL A 5 -13.45 -4.02 12.99
N PRO A 6 -14.53 -4.07 12.19
CA PRO A 6 -14.73 -5.15 11.24
C PRO A 6 -13.58 -5.30 10.24
N ALA A 7 -13.04 -4.19 9.72
CA ALA A 7 -11.91 -4.23 8.79
C ALA A 7 -10.65 -4.81 9.47
N MET A 8 -10.33 -4.38 10.69
CA MET A 8 -9.21 -4.90 11.46
C MET A 8 -9.36 -6.40 11.75
N MET A 9 -10.55 -6.86 12.14
CA MET A 9 -10.80 -8.28 12.39
C MET A 9 -10.66 -9.16 11.15
N GLN A 10 -10.93 -8.62 9.95
CA GLN A 10 -10.79 -9.36 8.70
C GLN A 10 -9.33 -9.52 8.25
N THR A 11 -8.39 -8.77 8.81
CA THR A 11 -6.96 -8.86 8.40
C THR A 11 -6.39 -10.25 8.60
N GLY A 12 -6.77 -10.95 9.67
CA GLY A 12 -6.36 -12.33 9.92
C GLY A 12 -6.83 -13.32 8.84
N ALA A 13 -8.08 -13.19 8.40
CA ALA A 13 -8.61 -14.01 7.30
C ALA A 13 -7.88 -13.69 5.99
N CYS A 14 -7.63 -12.41 5.70
CA CYS A 14 -6.87 -12.00 4.51
C CYS A 14 -5.44 -12.53 4.54
N ALA A 15 -4.79 -12.53 5.71
CA ALA A 15 -3.46 -13.12 5.86
C ALA A 15 -3.44 -14.62 5.51
N MET A 16 -4.44 -15.37 6.00
CA MET A 16 -4.58 -16.79 5.65
C MET A 16 -4.84 -16.99 4.16
N MET A 17 -5.72 -16.19 3.56
CA MET A 17 -6.00 -16.25 2.11
C MET A 17 -4.76 -15.93 1.29
N TRP A 18 -3.97 -14.93 1.70
CA TRP A 18 -2.68 -14.65 1.06
C TRP A 18 -1.72 -15.84 1.16
N LEU A 19 -1.56 -16.44 2.33
CA LEU A 19 -0.71 -17.63 2.51
C LEU A 19 -1.13 -18.80 1.64
N MET A 20 -2.43 -18.98 1.41
CA MET A 20 -2.97 -20.08 0.58
C MET A 20 -2.86 -19.82 -0.91
N THR A 21 -3.00 -18.56 -1.34
CA THR A 21 -3.15 -18.22 -2.76
C THR A 21 -1.95 -17.46 -3.34
N GLY A 22 -1.19 -16.76 -2.50
CA GLY A 22 -0.13 -15.86 -2.89
C GLY A 22 -0.61 -14.59 -3.60
N ARG A 23 -1.91 -14.24 -3.53
CA ARG A 23 -2.49 -13.10 -4.26
C ARG A 23 -2.39 -11.80 -3.47
N SER A 24 -1.90 -10.74 -4.11
CA SER A 24 -1.65 -9.43 -3.50
C SER A 24 -2.91 -8.70 -3.05
N GLU A 25 -4.07 -9.00 -3.63
CA GLU A 25 -5.35 -8.36 -3.29
C GLU A 25 -5.72 -8.47 -1.81
N TYR A 26 -5.34 -9.56 -1.16
CA TYR A 26 -5.53 -9.73 0.29
C TYR A 26 -4.59 -8.84 1.09
N VAL A 27 -3.38 -8.61 0.58
CA VAL A 27 -2.42 -7.69 1.20
C VAL A 27 -2.86 -6.24 1.03
N ASP A 28 -3.43 -5.88 -0.13
CA ASP A 28 -3.99 -4.55 -0.37
C ASP A 28 -5.10 -4.21 0.64
N PHE A 29 -5.97 -5.18 0.93
CA PHE A 29 -6.99 -5.01 1.97
C PHE A 29 -6.36 -4.82 3.36
N MET A 30 -5.40 -5.68 3.74
CA MET A 30 -4.72 -5.59 5.03
C MET A 30 -4.00 -4.24 5.18
N GLU A 31 -3.30 -3.78 4.16
CA GLU A 31 -2.58 -2.51 4.19
C GLU A 31 -3.53 -1.32 4.41
N ARG A 32 -4.67 -1.29 3.72
CA ARG A 32 -5.69 -0.24 3.95
C ARG A 32 -6.25 -0.30 5.37
N ALA A 33 -6.52 -1.49 5.89
CA ALA A 33 -7.00 -1.65 7.27
C ALA A 33 -5.95 -1.17 8.28
N ILE A 34 -4.67 -1.43 8.03
CA ILE A 34 -3.56 -0.96 8.89
C ILE A 34 -3.50 0.56 8.89
N PHE A 35 -3.44 1.20 7.73
CA PHE A 35 -3.23 2.65 7.66
C PHE A 35 -4.48 3.47 8.02
N ASN A 36 -5.69 3.01 7.65
CA ASN A 36 -6.90 3.81 7.80
C ASN A 36 -7.76 3.44 9.01
N ALA A 37 -7.57 2.26 9.59
CA ALA A 37 -8.30 1.85 10.78
C ALA A 37 -7.38 1.65 11.99
N ALA A 38 -6.40 0.75 11.90
CA ALA A 38 -5.59 0.38 13.05
C ALA A 38 -4.66 1.52 13.49
N TRP A 39 -3.97 2.17 12.56
CA TRP A 39 -3.10 3.30 12.87
C TRP A 39 -3.90 4.47 13.45
N HIS A 40 -5.05 4.78 12.85
CA HIS A 40 -5.93 5.84 13.35
C HIS A 40 -6.42 5.53 14.77
N ALA A 41 -6.95 4.34 15.03
CA ALA A 41 -7.43 3.95 16.36
C ALA A 41 -6.31 3.90 17.41
N ALA A 42 -5.06 3.61 17.01
CA ALA A 42 -3.91 3.59 17.92
C ALA A 42 -3.40 5.00 18.27
N THR A 43 -3.51 5.96 17.34
CA THR A 43 -2.95 7.32 17.49
C THR A 43 -3.98 8.35 17.92
N ASP A 44 -5.28 8.06 17.75
CA ASP A 44 -6.35 8.99 18.09
C ASP A 44 -6.54 9.09 19.61
N THR A 45 -5.98 10.17 20.16
CA THR A 45 -6.13 10.54 21.57
C THR A 45 -7.33 11.46 21.83
N LEU A 46 -7.93 12.01 20.78
CA LEU A 46 -8.95 13.08 20.86
C LEU A 46 -10.37 12.54 20.62
N LEU A 47 -10.52 11.50 19.84
CA LEU A 47 -11.80 10.84 19.64
C LEU A 47 -11.81 9.58 20.52
N SER A 48 -12.82 9.43 21.33
CA SER A 48 -13.02 8.34 22.29
C SER A 48 -13.08 6.97 21.60
N ALA A 49 -11.96 6.51 21.04
CA ALA A 49 -11.84 5.13 20.58
C ALA A 49 -12.12 4.21 21.76
N ASP A 50 -13.10 3.37 21.62
CA ASP A 50 -13.47 2.38 22.64
C ASP A 50 -12.27 1.46 22.91
N VAL A 51 -12.23 0.85 24.09
CA VAL A 51 -11.20 -0.12 24.48
C VAL A 51 -11.11 -1.26 23.47
N SER A 52 -12.25 -1.69 22.91
CA SER A 52 -12.31 -2.71 21.86
C SER A 52 -11.60 -2.29 20.58
N ASP A 53 -11.72 -1.02 20.17
CA ASP A 53 -11.09 -0.48 18.97
C ASP A 53 -9.57 -0.45 19.11
N ARG A 54 -9.07 0.01 20.27
CA ARG A 54 -7.64 0.03 20.57
C ARG A 54 -7.04 -1.36 20.64
N ARG A 55 -7.78 -2.32 21.21
CA ARG A 55 -7.35 -3.71 21.27
C ARG A 55 -7.24 -4.30 19.86
N ALA A 56 -8.26 -4.15 19.02
CA ALA A 56 -8.26 -4.62 17.64
C ALA A 56 -7.13 -3.95 16.82
N ALA A 57 -6.88 -2.66 17.05
CA ALA A 57 -5.78 -1.93 16.44
C ALA A 57 -4.42 -2.51 16.84
N ALA A 58 -4.21 -2.74 18.14
CA ALA A 58 -2.97 -3.31 18.65
C ALA A 58 -2.73 -4.73 18.09
N GLU A 59 -3.76 -5.59 18.09
CA GLU A 59 -3.68 -6.94 17.52
C GLU A 59 -3.31 -6.90 16.03
N THR A 60 -3.92 -6.00 15.25
CA THR A 60 -3.65 -5.81 13.81
C THR A 60 -2.22 -5.34 13.56
N LEU A 61 -1.76 -4.32 14.30
CA LEU A 61 -0.40 -3.78 14.14
C LEU A 61 0.67 -4.78 14.57
N LEU A 62 0.43 -5.54 15.63
CA LEU A 62 1.35 -6.58 16.11
C LEU A 62 1.41 -7.79 15.15
N ALA A 63 0.35 -8.06 14.40
CA ALA A 63 0.32 -9.14 13.40
C ALA A 63 1.02 -8.76 12.08
N MET A 64 1.18 -7.46 11.77
CA MET A 64 1.75 -6.97 10.51
C MET A 64 3.14 -7.57 10.21
N PRO A 65 4.11 -7.64 11.14
CA PRO A 65 5.42 -8.19 10.83
C PRO A 65 5.40 -9.64 10.34
N ALA A 66 4.44 -10.45 10.80
CA ALA A 66 4.32 -11.85 10.39
C ALA A 66 3.89 -12.03 8.92
N THR A 67 3.29 -11.01 8.33
CA THR A 67 2.84 -11.01 6.93
C THR A 67 3.64 -10.07 6.03
N MET A 68 4.66 -9.40 6.58
CA MET A 68 5.49 -8.45 5.84
C MET A 68 6.29 -9.14 4.74
N TYR A 69 6.78 -10.33 5.04
CA TYR A 69 7.54 -11.15 4.10
C TYR A 69 6.96 -12.55 4.02
N GLY A 70 7.11 -13.17 2.85
CA GLY A 70 6.86 -14.59 2.66
C GLY A 70 8.05 -15.25 1.99
N VAL A 71 8.39 -16.46 2.42
CA VAL A 71 9.47 -17.25 1.80
C VAL A 71 8.89 -18.59 1.35
N CYS A 72 9.10 -18.92 0.10
CA CYS A 72 8.70 -20.21 -0.47
C CYS A 72 9.77 -20.69 -1.43
N GLY A 73 10.57 -21.69 -1.01
CA GLY A 73 11.74 -22.12 -1.76
C GLY A 73 12.74 -20.97 -1.94
N ASP A 74 13.06 -20.66 -3.18
CA ASP A 74 13.94 -19.54 -3.55
C ASP A 74 13.16 -18.25 -3.85
N SER A 75 11.88 -18.17 -3.50
CA SER A 75 11.04 -16.97 -3.68
C SER A 75 10.91 -16.20 -2.38
N LEU A 76 11.17 -14.89 -2.44
CA LEU A 76 10.95 -13.94 -1.36
C LEU A 76 9.86 -12.94 -1.78
N PHE A 77 8.74 -12.95 -1.07
CA PHE A 77 7.64 -12.01 -1.25
C PHE A 77 7.79 -10.84 -0.28
N VAL A 78 7.67 -9.61 -0.78
CA VAL A 78 7.64 -8.39 0.00
C VAL A 78 6.26 -7.76 -0.12
N ASN A 79 5.51 -7.75 0.97
CA ASN A 79 4.11 -7.36 1.01
C ASN A 79 3.89 -5.91 1.44
N TYR A 80 4.65 -5.44 2.42
CA TYR A 80 4.54 -4.08 2.94
C TYR A 80 5.83 -3.31 2.76
N TYR A 81 5.70 -2.04 2.47
CA TYR A 81 6.81 -1.11 2.33
C TYR A 81 6.87 -0.19 3.55
N THR A 82 7.54 -0.69 4.59
CA THR A 82 7.81 0.06 5.82
C THR A 82 9.25 -0.14 6.24
N ASN A 83 9.83 0.86 6.92
CA ASN A 83 11.22 0.79 7.37
C ASN A 83 11.44 -0.42 8.28
N ALA A 84 12.32 -1.31 7.88
CA ALA A 84 12.63 -2.51 8.63
C ALA A 84 14.02 -3.07 8.27
N THR A 85 14.69 -3.64 9.25
CA THR A 85 15.82 -4.53 9.07
C THR A 85 15.36 -5.93 9.47
N SER A 86 15.32 -6.84 8.51
CA SER A 86 14.72 -8.15 8.70
C SER A 86 15.70 -9.27 8.39
N ARG A 87 15.77 -10.27 9.27
CA ARG A 87 16.52 -11.49 9.03
C ARG A 87 15.61 -12.50 8.31
N ILE A 88 15.91 -12.77 7.06
CA ILE A 88 15.12 -13.61 6.18
C ILE A 88 15.71 -15.04 6.18
N PRO A 89 14.98 -16.05 6.70
CA PRO A 89 15.44 -17.42 6.65
C PRO A 89 15.37 -17.97 5.22
N VAL A 90 16.39 -18.68 4.78
CA VAL A 90 16.47 -19.30 3.45
C VAL A 90 17.07 -20.69 3.55
N GLY A 91 16.22 -21.70 3.64
CA GLY A 91 16.64 -23.09 3.82
C GLY A 91 17.12 -23.41 5.25
N GLU A 92 17.66 -24.60 5.44
CA GLU A 92 18.05 -25.09 6.76
C GLU A 92 19.25 -24.31 7.32
N GLY A 93 18.99 -23.54 8.37
CA GLY A 93 20.02 -22.87 9.19
C GLY A 93 20.67 -21.63 8.57
N SER A 94 20.36 -21.27 7.33
CA SER A 94 20.89 -20.07 6.70
C SER A 94 19.87 -18.93 6.69
N ALA A 95 20.37 -17.70 6.79
CA ALA A 95 19.55 -16.49 6.70
C ALA A 95 20.42 -15.34 6.17
N PHE A 96 19.78 -14.39 5.50
CA PHE A 96 20.41 -13.12 5.14
C PHE A 96 19.62 -11.95 5.77
N THR A 97 20.20 -10.77 5.71
CA THR A 97 19.55 -9.56 6.20
C THR A 97 19.07 -8.72 5.00
N LEU A 98 17.81 -8.29 5.08
CA LEU A 98 17.20 -7.36 4.15
C LEU A 98 16.86 -6.08 4.90
N ASP A 99 17.52 -4.97 4.51
CA ASP A 99 17.14 -3.63 4.95
C ASP A 99 16.15 -3.05 3.96
N LEU A 100 15.01 -2.58 4.45
CA LEU A 100 14.01 -1.86 3.70
C LEU A 100 13.92 -0.44 4.25
N ILE A 101 14.19 0.54 3.37
CA ILE A 101 14.18 1.97 3.69
C ILE A 101 13.18 2.64 2.78
N THR A 102 12.22 3.35 3.35
CA THR A 102 11.15 3.99 2.60
C THR A 102 10.60 5.21 3.33
N GLN A 103 9.88 6.04 2.58
CA GLN A 103 9.06 7.14 3.11
C GLN A 103 7.57 6.88 2.88
N MET A 104 7.19 5.63 2.54
CA MET A 104 5.77 5.27 2.46
C MET A 104 5.04 5.56 3.78
N PRO A 105 3.82 6.06 3.73
CA PRO A 105 2.95 6.34 2.58
C PRO A 105 3.08 7.75 1.99
N ILE A 106 4.06 8.55 2.43
CA ILE A 106 4.24 9.94 2.01
C ILE A 106 4.89 10.03 0.62
N SER A 107 5.92 9.23 0.39
CA SER A 107 6.63 9.10 -0.88
C SER A 107 6.70 7.63 -1.28
N GLY A 108 6.52 7.35 -2.57
CA GLY A 108 6.57 5.99 -3.11
C GLY A 108 7.96 5.41 -3.32
N VAL A 109 8.98 6.05 -2.74
CA VAL A 109 10.37 5.56 -2.82
C VAL A 109 10.59 4.42 -1.85
N VAL A 110 11.05 3.29 -2.37
CA VAL A 110 11.40 2.10 -1.59
C VAL A 110 12.79 1.64 -2.00
N LYS A 111 13.67 1.46 -1.03
CA LYS A 111 15.03 0.96 -1.22
C LYS A 111 15.23 -0.31 -0.43
N PHE A 112 15.77 -1.33 -1.08
CA PHE A 112 16.17 -2.58 -0.44
C PHE A 112 17.69 -2.70 -0.49
N ARG A 113 18.30 -3.26 0.56
CA ARG A 113 19.71 -3.62 0.59
C ARG A 113 19.87 -5.01 1.16
N PHE A 114 20.63 -5.84 0.45
CA PHE A 114 20.97 -7.19 0.87
C PHE A 114 22.27 -7.21 1.64
N SER A 115 22.33 -7.96 2.73
CA SER A 115 23.55 -8.19 3.49
C SER A 115 23.56 -9.58 4.16
N GLN A 116 24.72 -10.02 4.58
CA GLN A 116 24.92 -11.36 5.18
C GLN A 116 24.56 -12.52 4.24
N LEU A 117 24.67 -12.29 2.93
CA LEU A 117 24.60 -13.35 1.93
C LEU A 117 25.95 -14.11 1.84
N PRO A 118 25.96 -15.39 1.39
CA PRO A 118 27.19 -16.11 1.06
C PRO A 118 28.06 -15.36 0.05
N ALA A 119 29.37 -15.61 0.06
CA ALA A 119 30.30 -14.95 -0.86
C ALA A 119 30.00 -15.25 -2.34
N GLU A 120 29.54 -16.47 -2.62
CA GLU A 120 29.07 -16.93 -3.93
C GLU A 120 27.72 -16.31 -4.36
N GLY A 121 27.11 -15.55 -3.47
CA GLY A 121 25.76 -15.02 -3.66
C GLY A 121 24.67 -16.05 -3.39
N ARG A 122 23.43 -15.61 -3.53
CA ARG A 122 22.23 -16.46 -3.39
C ARG A 122 21.25 -16.15 -4.51
N PHE A 123 20.86 -17.19 -5.25
CA PHE A 123 19.74 -17.05 -6.19
C PHE A 123 18.43 -16.90 -5.43
N LEU A 124 17.67 -15.86 -5.76
CA LEU A 124 16.32 -15.61 -5.24
C LEU A 124 15.46 -14.94 -6.32
N ALA A 125 14.22 -15.36 -6.39
CA ALA A 125 13.16 -14.64 -7.06
C ALA A 125 12.57 -13.64 -6.05
N LEU A 126 12.87 -12.36 -6.24
CA LEU A 126 12.32 -11.26 -5.43
C LEU A 126 10.96 -10.84 -6.00
N HIS A 127 9.90 -11.09 -5.23
CA HIS A 127 8.53 -10.71 -5.56
C HIS A 127 8.17 -9.42 -4.82
N LEU A 128 8.09 -8.30 -5.54
CA LEU A 128 7.69 -7.01 -5.02
C LEU A 128 6.21 -6.77 -5.31
N ARG A 129 5.40 -6.60 -4.28
CA ARG A 129 3.97 -6.34 -4.47
C ARG A 129 3.75 -5.06 -5.28
N LEU A 130 2.86 -5.15 -6.26
CA LEU A 130 2.27 -4.00 -6.94
C LEU A 130 0.93 -3.69 -6.27
N PRO A 131 0.83 -2.58 -5.52
CA PRO A 131 -0.43 -2.19 -4.94
C PRO A 131 -1.51 -1.94 -6.02
N ASP A 132 -2.75 -2.25 -5.72
CA ASP A 132 -3.87 -2.15 -6.68
C ASP A 132 -4.11 -0.73 -7.21
N TRP A 133 -3.82 0.31 -6.42
CA TRP A 133 -3.93 1.72 -6.88
C TRP A 133 -2.93 2.09 -7.98
N THR A 134 -1.94 1.27 -8.26
CA THR A 134 -1.03 1.50 -9.40
C THR A 134 -1.68 1.17 -10.73
N GLY A 135 -2.80 0.44 -10.72
CA GLY A 135 -3.48 -0.04 -11.91
C GLY A 135 -2.72 -1.12 -12.69
N CYS A 136 -1.54 -1.51 -12.22
CA CYS A 136 -0.63 -2.47 -12.90
C CYS A 136 -0.66 -3.87 -12.29
N SER A 137 -1.34 -4.05 -11.15
CA SER A 137 -1.20 -5.27 -10.35
C SER A 137 -1.80 -6.52 -11.01
N GLY A 138 -2.64 -6.37 -12.05
CA GLY A 138 -3.38 -7.50 -12.63
C GLY A 138 -4.31 -8.21 -11.62
N ALA A 139 -4.25 -7.83 -10.36
CA ALA A 139 -5.13 -8.35 -9.31
C ALA A 139 -6.53 -7.73 -9.43
N ASN A 140 -7.55 -8.50 -9.08
CA ASN A 140 -8.93 -8.00 -9.06
C ASN A 140 -9.10 -7.02 -7.91
N SER A 141 -9.12 -5.71 -8.21
CA SER A 141 -9.49 -4.71 -7.21
C SER A 141 -11.00 -4.74 -6.98
N VAL A 142 -11.40 -4.63 -5.70
CA VAL A 142 -12.81 -4.42 -5.33
C VAL A 142 -13.22 -2.95 -5.48
N TYR A 143 -12.31 -2.09 -5.90
CA TYR A 143 -12.52 -0.66 -6.09
C TYR A 143 -12.28 -0.26 -7.54
N HIS A 144 -13.06 0.71 -8.00
CA HIS A 144 -12.86 1.35 -9.28
C HIS A 144 -12.12 2.67 -9.08
N TYR A 145 -10.95 2.79 -9.71
CA TYR A 145 -10.11 3.98 -9.65
C TYR A 145 -10.37 4.85 -10.87
N ALA A 146 -11.04 5.98 -10.69
CA ALA A 146 -11.26 6.94 -11.76
C ALA A 146 -9.92 7.64 -12.11
N GLY A 147 -9.67 7.85 -13.39
CA GLY A 147 -8.47 8.52 -13.87
C GLY A 147 -7.21 7.64 -13.97
N ASN A 148 -7.31 6.35 -13.66
CA ASN A 148 -6.19 5.42 -13.78
C ASN A 148 -6.14 4.74 -15.18
N GLU A 149 -6.55 5.46 -16.22
CA GLU A 149 -6.54 4.97 -17.60
C GLU A 149 -5.11 4.72 -18.13
N HIS A 150 -4.11 5.25 -17.43
CA HIS A 150 -2.69 5.12 -17.76
C HIS A 150 -1.91 4.49 -16.60
N ALA A 151 -2.17 3.19 -16.38
CA ALA A 151 -1.37 2.41 -15.45
C ALA A 151 0.10 2.43 -15.90
N THR A 152 0.97 2.98 -15.07
CA THR A 152 2.41 3.02 -15.35
C THR A 152 3.12 2.09 -14.36
N LEU A 153 3.87 1.15 -14.91
CA LEU A 153 4.72 0.29 -14.10
C LEU A 153 5.70 1.15 -13.29
N PRO A 154 5.96 0.80 -12.03
CA PRO A 154 6.97 1.46 -11.23
C PRO A 154 8.35 1.40 -11.90
N ALA A 155 9.15 2.44 -11.73
CA ALA A 155 10.55 2.41 -12.13
C ALA A 155 11.34 1.53 -11.14
N ILE A 156 12.16 0.63 -11.68
CA ILE A 156 12.93 -0.34 -10.91
C ILE A 156 14.39 -0.21 -11.29
N PHE A 157 15.25 -0.05 -10.30
CA PHE A 157 16.69 -0.01 -10.50
C PHE A 157 17.36 -1.07 -9.62
N VAL A 158 18.34 -1.75 -10.17
CA VAL A 158 19.22 -2.68 -9.43
C VAL A 158 20.64 -2.18 -9.54
N ASN A 159 21.27 -1.89 -8.41
CA ASN A 159 22.64 -1.34 -8.34
C ASN A 159 22.81 -0.08 -9.20
N GLY A 160 21.81 0.79 -9.21
CA GLY A 160 21.79 2.04 -9.99
C GLY A 160 21.47 1.90 -11.47
N HIS A 161 21.25 0.68 -11.97
CA HIS A 161 20.86 0.42 -13.36
C HIS A 161 19.36 0.16 -13.45
N GLU A 162 18.68 0.90 -14.32
CA GLU A 162 17.27 0.71 -14.59
C GLU A 162 16.99 -0.65 -15.23
N LEU A 163 16.01 -1.37 -14.67
CA LEU A 163 15.54 -2.61 -15.28
C LEU A 163 14.54 -2.31 -16.38
N LEU A 164 14.86 -2.74 -17.58
CA LEU A 164 13.93 -2.69 -18.70
C LEU A 164 12.79 -3.71 -18.50
N PRO A 165 11.59 -3.49 -19.08
CA PRO A 165 10.42 -4.38 -18.92
C PRO A 165 10.66 -5.86 -19.26
N LYS A 166 11.67 -6.17 -20.09
CA LYS A 166 12.08 -7.55 -20.43
C LYS A 166 12.93 -8.23 -19.34
N MET A 167 13.40 -7.49 -18.35
CA MET A 167 14.31 -7.97 -17.30
C MET A 167 13.59 -8.37 -16.02
N PHE A 168 12.30 -8.13 -15.96
CA PHE A 168 11.41 -8.56 -14.89
C PHE A 168 10.08 -8.99 -15.47
N ARG A 169 9.24 -9.63 -14.68
CA ARG A 169 7.86 -9.96 -15.09
C ARG A 169 6.88 -9.50 -14.03
N VAL A 170 5.67 -9.24 -14.45
CA VAL A 170 4.52 -9.02 -13.56
C VAL A 170 3.65 -10.27 -13.64
N ASP A 171 3.32 -10.85 -12.49
CA ASP A 171 2.47 -12.02 -12.44
C ASP A 171 0.98 -11.64 -12.26
N GLU A 172 0.10 -12.62 -12.47
CA GLU A 172 -1.34 -12.47 -12.27
C GLU A 172 -1.76 -12.35 -10.80
N LYS A 173 -0.81 -12.56 -9.88
CA LYS A 173 -1.01 -12.44 -8.44
C LYS A 173 -0.71 -11.04 -7.91
N GLY A 174 -0.22 -10.15 -8.77
CA GLY A 174 0.05 -8.75 -8.45
C GLY A 174 1.46 -8.48 -7.92
N TYR A 175 2.47 -9.22 -8.39
CA TYR A 175 3.86 -8.99 -8.03
C TYR A 175 4.74 -8.74 -9.24
N VAL A 176 5.70 -7.83 -9.09
CA VAL A 176 6.87 -7.75 -9.94
C VAL A 176 7.88 -8.78 -9.46
N ILE A 177 8.44 -9.57 -10.38
CA ILE A 177 9.37 -10.64 -10.06
C ILE A 177 10.72 -10.35 -10.72
N ILE A 178 11.77 -10.31 -9.90
CA ILE A 178 13.16 -10.10 -10.31
C ILE A 178 13.96 -11.34 -9.90
N GLU A 179 14.40 -12.10 -10.89
CA GLU A 179 15.14 -13.36 -10.71
C GLU A 179 16.62 -13.14 -10.97
N LYS A 180 17.44 -13.25 -9.96
CA LYS A 180 18.91 -13.19 -10.10
C LYS A 180 19.63 -13.79 -8.89
N THR A 181 20.94 -13.99 -9.03
CA THR A 181 21.82 -14.22 -7.88
C THR A 181 22.13 -12.87 -7.22
N TRP A 182 21.74 -12.74 -5.96
CA TRP A 182 21.96 -11.56 -5.13
C TRP A 182 23.25 -11.69 -4.35
N PHE A 183 23.96 -10.59 -4.18
CA PHE A 183 25.21 -10.49 -3.45
C PHE A 183 25.09 -9.48 -2.30
N ASN A 184 26.05 -9.53 -1.37
CA ASN A 184 26.14 -8.51 -0.34
C ASN A 184 26.25 -7.12 -0.96
N MET A 185 25.53 -6.15 -0.37
CA MET A 185 25.43 -4.76 -0.83
C MET A 185 24.66 -4.55 -2.14
N ASP A 186 24.07 -5.60 -2.73
CA ASP A 186 23.10 -5.38 -3.81
C ASP A 186 21.96 -4.50 -3.31
N GLU A 187 21.57 -3.53 -4.13
CA GLU A 187 20.49 -2.59 -3.84
C GLU A 187 19.40 -2.66 -4.91
N VAL A 188 18.15 -2.61 -4.48
CA VAL A 188 17.00 -2.42 -5.34
C VAL A 188 16.36 -1.10 -4.97
N TYR A 189 16.14 -0.25 -5.96
CA TYR A 189 15.34 0.96 -5.82
C TYR A 189 14.04 0.77 -6.61
N PHE A 190 12.92 0.96 -5.95
CA PHE A 190 11.58 0.72 -6.48
C PHE A 190 10.73 1.95 -6.19
N GLN A 191 10.27 2.62 -7.25
CA GLN A 191 9.44 3.81 -7.10
C GLN A 191 8.01 3.53 -7.47
N ILE A 192 7.16 3.45 -6.45
CA ILE A 192 5.73 3.21 -6.57
C ILE A 192 5.02 4.55 -6.79
N PRO A 193 4.22 4.70 -7.86
CA PRO A 193 3.44 5.92 -8.04
C PRO A 193 2.38 6.06 -6.94
N LEU A 194 2.20 7.28 -6.45
CA LEU A 194 1.19 7.64 -5.45
C LEU A 194 0.25 8.72 -6.01
N PRO A 195 -0.53 8.43 -7.06
CA PRO A 195 -1.48 9.39 -7.60
C PRO A 195 -2.61 9.64 -6.60
N LEU A 196 -3.19 10.83 -6.66
CA LEU A 196 -4.45 11.10 -5.98
C LEU A 196 -5.57 10.56 -6.87
N LEU A 197 -6.34 9.61 -6.35
CA LEU A 197 -7.36 8.89 -7.08
C LEU A 197 -8.73 9.14 -6.45
N GLN A 198 -9.74 9.33 -7.30
CA GLN A 198 -11.12 9.21 -6.89
C GLN A 198 -11.51 7.73 -6.98
N VAL A 199 -12.03 7.19 -5.89
CA VAL A 199 -12.41 5.78 -5.78
C VAL A 199 -13.90 5.69 -5.62
N THR A 200 -14.54 4.81 -6.37
CA THR A 200 -15.96 4.50 -6.25
C THR A 200 -16.13 3.03 -5.85
N SER A 201 -17.14 2.77 -5.02
CA SER A 201 -17.49 1.40 -4.63
C SER A 201 -18.31 0.73 -5.73
N PHE A 202 -18.06 -0.56 -5.94
CA PHE A 202 -18.90 -1.40 -6.80
C PHE A 202 -20.19 -1.90 -6.13
N ARG A 203 -20.36 -1.63 -4.84
CA ARG A 203 -21.54 -2.09 -4.11
C ARG A 203 -22.76 -1.32 -4.57
N PRO A 204 -23.86 -2.00 -4.97
CA PRO A 204 -25.08 -1.34 -5.45
C PRO A 204 -25.68 -0.37 -4.42
N GLU A 205 -25.60 -0.70 -3.14
CA GLU A 205 -26.09 0.13 -2.03
C GLU A 205 -25.27 1.40 -1.79
N GLU A 206 -24.05 1.45 -2.32
CA GLU A 206 -23.11 2.58 -2.20
C GLU A 206 -22.98 3.33 -3.53
N THR A 207 -23.87 3.11 -4.48
CA THR A 207 -23.83 3.75 -5.81
C THR A 207 -23.82 5.27 -5.67
N GLY A 208 -22.80 5.91 -6.28
CA GLY A 208 -22.63 7.36 -6.23
C GLY A 208 -21.79 7.86 -5.05
N GLN A 209 -21.39 6.98 -4.12
CA GLN A 209 -20.42 7.34 -3.10
C GLN A 209 -19.01 7.23 -3.65
N SER A 210 -18.22 8.27 -3.43
CA SER A 210 -16.80 8.27 -3.81
C SER A 210 -15.97 8.91 -2.70
N PHE A 211 -14.71 8.51 -2.64
CA PHE A 211 -13.72 9.06 -1.72
C PHE A 211 -12.40 9.29 -2.45
N LEU A 212 -11.54 10.11 -1.85
CA LEU A 212 -10.19 10.32 -2.36
C LEU A 212 -9.22 9.37 -1.67
N GLN A 213 -8.30 8.81 -2.47
CA GLN A 213 -7.23 7.93 -2.00
C GLN A 213 -5.90 8.35 -2.61
N ARG A 214 -4.83 8.29 -1.81
CA ARG A 214 -3.46 8.43 -2.30
C ARG A 214 -2.60 7.33 -1.69
N GLY A 215 -2.12 6.42 -2.53
CA GLY A 215 -1.48 5.20 -2.04
C GLY A 215 -2.44 4.44 -1.11
N PRO A 216 -1.99 3.97 0.06
CA PRO A 216 -2.85 3.27 1.01
C PRO A 216 -3.78 4.19 1.83
N LEU A 217 -3.58 5.52 1.77
CA LEU A 217 -4.31 6.49 2.59
C LEU A 217 -5.63 6.90 1.95
N VAL A 218 -6.70 6.80 2.73
CA VAL A 218 -8.03 7.30 2.39
C VAL A 218 -8.27 8.64 3.07
N TYR A 219 -8.73 9.63 2.32
CA TYR A 219 -8.99 10.97 2.83
C TYR A 219 -10.46 11.16 3.14
N VAL A 220 -10.73 11.72 4.31
CA VAL A 220 -12.07 12.04 4.78
C VAL A 220 -12.29 13.54 4.73
N LEU A 221 -13.41 13.98 4.19
CA LEU A 221 -13.81 15.38 4.23
C LEU A 221 -14.28 15.74 5.64
N ARG A 222 -13.85 16.89 6.14
CA ARG A 222 -14.42 17.46 7.35
C ARG A 222 -15.86 17.91 7.12
N GLU A 223 -16.67 17.93 8.18
CA GLU A 223 -18.07 18.33 8.10
C GLU A 223 -18.29 19.73 7.52
N GLU A 224 -17.35 20.64 7.72
CA GLU A 224 -17.36 22.00 7.18
C GLU A 224 -17.31 22.05 5.65
N ALA A 225 -16.89 20.97 5.01
CA ALA A 225 -16.80 20.82 3.57
C ALA A 225 -18.06 20.19 2.92
N LYS A 226 -19.12 19.99 3.68
CA LYS A 226 -20.39 19.46 3.14
C LYS A 226 -20.96 20.41 2.08
N GLY A 227 -21.28 19.86 0.92
CA GLY A 227 -21.84 20.64 -0.20
C GLY A 227 -20.86 20.94 -1.33
N PHE A 228 -19.64 20.46 -1.22
CA PHE A 228 -18.65 20.55 -2.32
C PHE A 228 -18.66 19.27 -3.16
N CYS A 229 -18.52 19.44 -4.47
CA CYS A 229 -18.31 18.33 -5.41
C CYS A 229 -16.88 18.35 -5.92
N PHE A 230 -16.29 17.18 -6.10
CA PHE A 230 -15.02 17.04 -6.78
C PHE A 230 -15.27 17.09 -8.28
N THR A 231 -14.69 18.05 -8.98
CA THR A 231 -14.81 18.18 -10.45
C THR A 231 -13.72 17.41 -11.17
N SER A 232 -12.51 17.34 -10.59
CA SER A 232 -11.38 16.55 -11.13
C SER A 232 -10.32 16.36 -10.08
N ALA A 233 -9.75 15.16 -10.02
CA ALA A 233 -8.59 14.87 -9.16
C ALA A 233 -7.29 15.51 -9.68
N SER A 234 -7.23 15.86 -10.98
CA SER A 234 -6.05 16.47 -11.61
C SER A 234 -5.83 17.94 -11.21
N GLU A 235 -6.87 18.63 -10.74
CA GLU A 235 -6.80 20.03 -10.32
C GLU A 235 -6.56 20.21 -8.82
N THR A 236 -6.41 19.10 -8.10
CA THR A 236 -6.24 19.11 -6.65
C THR A 236 -4.78 19.27 -6.29
N SER A 237 -4.42 20.37 -5.62
CA SER A 237 -3.10 20.56 -5.04
C SER A 237 -3.06 19.96 -3.62
N ILE A 238 -2.06 19.13 -3.37
CA ILE A 238 -1.78 18.61 -2.03
C ILE A 238 -0.82 19.58 -1.36
N VAL A 239 -1.28 20.28 -0.35
CA VAL A 239 -0.42 21.12 0.50
C VAL A 239 -0.04 20.29 1.71
N SER A 240 1.25 19.92 1.82
CA SER A 240 1.78 19.38 3.08
C SER A 240 1.91 20.54 4.06
N LEU A 241 1.20 20.48 5.17
CA LEU A 241 1.52 21.34 6.31
C LEU A 241 2.73 20.73 7.01
N ASP A 242 3.87 21.39 6.92
CA ASP A 242 5.08 21.04 7.65
C ASP A 242 4.76 21.08 9.15
N GLU A 243 4.79 19.97 9.84
CA GLU A 243 4.75 19.78 11.30
C GLU A 243 3.73 18.78 11.82
N VAL A 244 2.89 18.15 11.00
CA VAL A 244 2.01 17.08 11.47
C VAL A 244 2.44 15.77 10.87
N ALA A 245 2.61 14.74 11.69
CA ALA A 245 3.11 13.42 11.32
C ALA A 245 2.24 12.64 10.31
N LEU A 246 1.14 13.22 9.86
CA LEU A 246 0.28 12.69 8.78
C LEU A 246 0.01 13.81 7.78
N PRO A 247 0.07 13.52 6.47
CA PRO A 247 -0.27 14.51 5.47
C PRO A 247 -1.75 14.92 5.62
N VAL A 248 -1.97 16.18 5.96
CA VAL A 248 -3.31 16.76 5.91
C VAL A 248 -3.53 17.18 4.47
N LEU A 249 -4.49 16.57 3.80
CA LEU A 249 -4.91 17.00 2.48
C LEU A 249 -5.72 18.30 2.63
N SER A 250 -5.14 19.43 2.23
CA SER A 250 -5.92 20.63 1.98
C SER A 250 -6.43 20.55 0.54
N VAL A 251 -7.64 20.03 0.38
CA VAL A 251 -8.32 20.05 -0.93
C VAL A 251 -8.90 21.44 -1.13
N ILE A 252 -8.49 22.14 -2.18
CA ILE A 252 -9.18 23.35 -2.62
C ILE A 252 -10.45 22.86 -3.30
N LEU A 253 -11.57 22.95 -2.57
CA LEU A 253 -12.87 22.61 -3.10
C LEU A 253 -13.43 23.85 -3.78
N PHE A 254 -13.69 23.77 -5.07
CA PHE A 254 -14.50 24.77 -5.74
C PHE A 254 -15.97 24.52 -5.42
N PRO A 255 -16.75 25.53 -5.07
CA PRO A 255 -18.20 25.35 -4.90
C PRO A 255 -18.77 24.83 -6.23
N GLY A 256 -19.36 23.63 -6.19
CA GLY A 256 -20.08 23.11 -7.35
C GLY A 256 -21.17 24.09 -7.71
N GLU A 257 -21.27 24.45 -9.00
CA GLU A 257 -22.43 25.17 -9.50
C GLU A 257 -23.66 24.33 -9.14
N THR A 258 -24.45 24.83 -8.22
CA THR A 258 -25.82 24.32 -8.00
C THR A 258 -26.53 24.54 -9.30
N GLY A 259 -26.70 23.48 -10.11
CA GLY A 259 -27.54 23.53 -11.30
C GLY A 259 -28.89 24.11 -10.93
N GLY A 260 -29.07 25.37 -11.29
CA GLY A 260 -30.34 26.06 -11.15
C GLY A 260 -31.38 25.30 -11.96
N GLY A 261 -32.23 24.54 -11.27
CA GLY A 261 -33.47 24.09 -11.85
C GLY A 261 -34.30 25.35 -12.13
N ASN A 262 -34.38 25.70 -13.37
CA ASN A 262 -35.46 26.56 -13.81
C ASN A 262 -36.75 25.75 -13.92
N GLU A 263 -37.77 26.36 -13.40
CA GLU A 263 -39.21 26.03 -13.44
C GLU A 263 -39.67 25.28 -14.70
#